data_7eb1eb43ea27758474ae7aebbf6b62d2
#
_entry.id   7eb1eb43ea27758474ae7aebbf6b62d2
#
_cell.length_a   1.000
_cell.length_b   1.000
_cell.length_c   1.000
_cell.angle_alpha   90.00
_cell.angle_beta   90.00
_cell.angle_gamma   90.00
#
_symmetry.space_group_name_H-M   'P 1'
#
loop_
_entity.id
_entity.type
_entity.pdbx_description
1 polymer ?
#
loop_
_entity_poly.entity_id
_entity_poly.type
_entity_poly.pdbx_seq_one_letter_code
_entity_poly.pdbx_strand_id
1 'polypeptide(L)'
;MCIRDSPYGVLLSGGLDSSVISAIAKKYAAKRIETDGASDAWWPQLHSFAIGLKGAPDLIKAREVAEYIGTVHHEINYTVQEGLDAIRDVIYFIETYDVTTVRASTPMYLLARVIKSMGIKMVLSGEGADEVFGGYLYFHKAPTPKDFHEETVRKLSKLHMYDCLRANKSLSAWGVEGRVPFLDKEFLDVA
;
A
#
# COMPACT_ATOMS: atom_id res chain seq x y z
N MET A 1 1.59 -19.75 -14.68
CA MET A 1 2.54 -18.71 -14.26
C MET A 1 2.32 -18.52 -12.77
N CYS A 2 3.30 -18.87 -11.96
CA CYS A 2 3.17 -18.73 -10.51
C CYS A 2 3.25 -17.24 -10.15
N ILE A 3 2.42 -16.76 -9.21
CA ILE A 3 2.47 -15.36 -8.75
C ILE A 3 3.86 -14.98 -8.23
N ARG A 4 4.59 -15.95 -7.69
CA ARG A 4 5.96 -15.79 -7.17
C ARG A 4 6.99 -15.42 -8.25
N ASP A 5 6.70 -15.70 -9.53
CA ASP A 5 7.59 -15.40 -10.66
C ASP A 5 7.20 -14.09 -11.39
N SER A 6 6.16 -13.41 -10.91
CA SER A 6 5.72 -12.15 -11.53
C SER A 6 6.41 -10.95 -10.89
N PRO A 7 6.75 -9.92 -11.67
CA PRO A 7 7.24 -8.65 -11.11
C PRO A 7 6.22 -8.07 -10.15
N TYR A 8 6.68 -7.61 -9.01
CA TYR A 8 5.88 -6.94 -8.02
C TYR A 8 6.48 -5.59 -7.65
N GLY A 9 5.65 -4.74 -7.06
CA GLY A 9 6.08 -3.43 -6.60
C GLY A 9 5.68 -3.17 -5.16
N VAL A 10 6.03 -1.99 -4.67
CA VAL A 10 5.63 -1.49 -3.35
C VAL A 10 4.96 -0.14 -3.47
N LEU A 11 3.91 0.10 -2.69
CA LEU A 11 3.34 1.42 -2.52
C LEU A 11 4.16 2.17 -1.48
N LEU A 12 4.71 3.32 -1.85
CA LEU A 12 5.64 4.08 -1.01
C LEU A 12 5.17 5.52 -0.85
N SER A 13 4.69 5.87 0.34
CA SER A 13 4.26 7.23 0.69
C SER A 13 5.36 8.06 1.38
N GLY A 14 6.46 7.43 1.77
CA GLY A 14 7.50 8.05 2.61
C GLY A 14 7.18 8.06 4.11
N GLY A 15 6.02 7.54 4.52
CA GLY A 15 5.68 7.26 5.92
C GLY A 15 6.43 6.02 6.44
N LEU A 16 6.45 5.84 7.77
CA LEU A 16 7.19 4.76 8.43
C LEU A 16 6.79 3.37 7.88
N ASP A 17 5.50 3.08 7.84
CA ASP A 17 4.97 1.75 7.54
C ASP A 17 5.30 1.32 6.10
N SER A 18 5.03 2.20 5.13
CA SER A 18 5.36 1.95 3.72
C SER A 18 6.87 1.84 3.51
N SER A 19 7.68 2.60 4.27
CA SER A 19 9.14 2.56 4.19
C SER A 19 9.71 1.26 4.74
N VAL A 20 9.19 0.76 5.86
CA VAL A 20 9.58 -0.54 6.46
C VAL A 20 9.28 -1.68 5.50
N ILE A 21 8.05 -1.75 4.96
CA ILE A 21 7.67 -2.78 3.99
C ILE A 21 8.57 -2.70 2.75
N SER A 22 8.84 -1.50 2.24
CA SER A 22 9.69 -1.32 1.06
C SER A 22 11.14 -1.76 1.31
N ALA A 23 11.69 -1.46 2.49
CA ALA A 23 13.04 -1.86 2.88
C ALA A 23 13.17 -3.38 3.01
N ILE A 24 12.18 -4.02 3.65
CA ILE A 24 12.14 -5.49 3.78
C ILE A 24 12.00 -6.12 2.39
N ALA A 25 11.07 -5.63 1.57
CA ALA A 25 10.88 -6.13 0.21
C ALA A 25 12.16 -6.01 -0.62
N LYS A 26 12.89 -4.90 -0.53
CA LYS A 26 14.16 -4.70 -1.23
C LYS A 26 15.22 -5.71 -0.80
N LYS A 27 15.30 -6.02 0.49
CA LYS A 27 16.24 -7.02 1.02
C LYS A 27 16.07 -8.38 0.35
N TYR A 28 14.83 -8.76 0.02
CA TYR A 28 14.51 -10.07 -0.55
C TYR A 28 14.28 -10.07 -2.06
N ALA A 29 14.19 -8.90 -2.70
CA ALA A 29 13.84 -8.77 -4.12
C ALA A 29 14.89 -9.35 -5.09
N ALA A 30 16.16 -9.37 -4.69
CA ALA A 30 17.26 -9.76 -5.56
C ALA A 30 17.44 -11.28 -5.72
N LYS A 31 16.92 -12.08 -4.79
CA LYS A 31 17.14 -13.53 -4.71
C LYS A 31 15.83 -14.31 -4.70
N ARG A 32 15.86 -15.50 -5.24
CA ARG A 32 14.72 -16.43 -5.18
C ARG A 32 14.65 -17.10 -3.82
N ILE A 33 13.49 -17.03 -3.19
CA ILE A 33 13.24 -17.67 -1.89
C ILE A 33 13.22 -19.20 -2.04
N GLU A 34 12.67 -19.71 -3.15
CA GLU A 34 12.56 -21.17 -3.39
C GLU A 34 13.92 -21.88 -3.54
N THR A 35 14.99 -21.15 -3.76
CA THR A 35 16.35 -21.70 -3.91
C THR A 35 17.28 -21.30 -2.78
N ASP A 36 16.73 -20.99 -1.60
CA ASP A 36 17.46 -20.49 -0.43
C ASP A 36 18.45 -19.34 -0.77
N GLY A 37 18.09 -18.53 -1.75
CA GLY A 37 18.91 -17.43 -2.23
C GLY A 37 20.08 -17.83 -3.13
N ALA A 38 20.15 -19.09 -3.58
CA ALA A 38 21.24 -19.58 -4.45
C ALA A 38 21.13 -19.03 -5.89
N SER A 39 19.94 -18.63 -6.34
CA SER A 39 19.74 -18.06 -7.68
C SER A 39 19.14 -16.66 -7.61
N ASP A 40 19.43 -15.85 -8.64
CA ASP A 40 18.86 -14.52 -8.77
C ASP A 40 17.36 -14.56 -9.13
N ALA A 41 16.62 -13.56 -8.69
CA ALA A 41 15.22 -13.39 -9.07
C ALA A 41 15.13 -13.07 -10.58
N TRP A 42 14.01 -13.44 -11.20
CA TRP A 42 13.72 -13.06 -12.59
C TRP A 42 13.60 -11.55 -12.78
N TRP A 43 13.22 -10.84 -11.70
CA TRP A 43 13.04 -9.40 -11.68
C TRP A 43 13.72 -8.83 -10.43
N PRO A 44 15.04 -8.64 -10.45
CA PRO A 44 15.81 -8.29 -9.25
C PRO A 44 15.64 -6.83 -8.81
N GLN A 45 15.03 -6.01 -9.66
CA GLN A 45 14.80 -4.60 -9.35
C GLN A 45 13.41 -4.44 -8.73
N LEU A 46 13.37 -3.91 -7.50
CA LEU A 46 12.12 -3.55 -6.85
C LEU A 46 11.64 -2.19 -7.35
N HIS A 47 10.41 -2.14 -7.82
CA HIS A 47 9.73 -0.91 -8.23
C HIS A 47 8.90 -0.35 -7.07
N SER A 48 9.03 0.94 -6.79
CA SER A 48 8.22 1.65 -5.81
C SER A 48 7.34 2.70 -6.50
N PHE A 49 6.14 2.91 -5.96
CA PHE A 49 5.13 3.76 -6.57
C PHE A 49 4.59 4.75 -5.55
N ALA A 50 4.53 6.00 -5.95
CA ALA A 50 3.86 7.07 -5.21
C ALA A 50 2.97 7.88 -6.15
N ILE A 51 1.86 8.41 -5.64
CA ILE A 51 0.97 9.27 -6.41
C ILE A 51 0.55 10.47 -5.57
N GLY A 52 0.47 11.63 -6.18
CA GLY A 52 0.02 12.84 -5.52
C GLY A 52 -0.18 14.00 -6.48
N LEU A 53 -0.67 15.11 -5.96
CA LEU A 53 -0.68 16.37 -6.69
C LEU A 53 0.77 16.87 -6.83
N LYS A 54 1.06 17.61 -7.89
CA LYS A 54 2.38 18.17 -8.13
C LYS A 54 2.88 18.97 -6.92
N GLY A 55 4.04 18.62 -6.40
CA GLY A 55 4.65 19.26 -5.24
C GLY A 55 4.10 18.81 -3.88
N ALA A 56 3.32 17.76 -3.83
CA ALA A 56 2.85 17.19 -2.56
C ALA A 56 4.05 16.77 -1.68
N PRO A 57 4.03 17.07 -0.37
CA PRO A 57 5.14 16.75 0.53
C PRO A 57 5.41 15.24 0.62
N ASP A 58 4.37 14.42 0.54
CA ASP A 58 4.51 12.96 0.57
C ASP A 58 5.31 12.42 -0.61
N LEU A 59 5.20 13.02 -1.82
CA LEU A 59 6.00 12.63 -2.98
C LEU A 59 7.49 12.93 -2.76
N ILE A 60 7.80 14.03 -2.10
CA ILE A 60 9.19 14.39 -1.78
C ILE A 60 9.77 13.35 -0.81
N LYS A 61 9.02 12.99 0.23
CA LYS A 61 9.44 11.98 1.21
C LYS A 61 9.54 10.59 0.62
N ALA A 62 8.61 10.22 -0.24
CA ALA A 62 8.66 8.94 -0.96
C ALA A 62 9.93 8.83 -1.80
N ARG A 63 10.33 9.91 -2.48
CA ARG A 63 11.54 9.95 -3.30
C ARG A 63 12.80 9.81 -2.45
N GLU A 64 12.90 10.56 -1.34
CA GLU A 64 14.03 10.46 -0.40
C GLU A 64 14.21 9.01 0.10
N VAL A 65 13.11 8.36 0.49
CA VAL A 65 13.13 6.97 0.95
C VAL A 65 13.48 6.01 -0.18
N ALA A 66 12.93 6.22 -1.37
CA ALA A 66 13.20 5.38 -2.53
C ALA A 66 14.68 5.42 -2.94
N GLU A 67 15.29 6.59 -2.91
CA GLU A 67 16.73 6.79 -3.15
C GLU A 67 17.56 6.06 -2.09
N TYR A 68 17.20 6.20 -0.81
CA TYR A 68 17.91 5.54 0.29
C TYR A 68 17.84 4.00 0.20
N ILE A 69 16.68 3.45 -0.11
CA ILE A 69 16.46 2.00 -0.23
C ILE A 69 17.04 1.45 -1.56
N GLY A 70 17.14 2.30 -2.58
CA GLY A 70 17.63 1.91 -3.92
C GLY A 70 16.56 1.19 -4.75
N THR A 71 15.33 1.66 -4.73
CA THR A 71 14.24 1.17 -5.60
C THR A 71 14.18 1.94 -6.91
N VAL A 72 13.58 1.34 -7.95
CA VAL A 72 13.19 2.08 -9.15
C VAL A 72 11.89 2.82 -8.85
N HIS A 73 12.01 4.10 -8.52
CA HIS A 73 10.87 4.89 -8.05
C HIS A 73 10.06 5.48 -9.21
N HIS A 74 8.74 5.36 -9.12
CA HIS A 74 7.77 5.94 -10.04
C HIS A 74 6.88 6.92 -9.30
N GLU A 75 7.13 8.20 -9.54
CA GLU A 75 6.31 9.29 -9.03
C GLU A 75 5.25 9.66 -10.06
N ILE A 76 4.00 9.48 -9.70
CA ILE A 76 2.86 9.78 -10.55
C ILE A 76 2.19 11.06 -10.06
N ASN A 77 2.12 12.05 -10.94
CA ASN A 77 1.41 13.29 -10.67
C ASN A 77 0.05 13.26 -11.38
N TYR A 78 -1.00 13.63 -10.67
CA TYR A 78 -2.31 13.83 -11.26
C TYR A 78 -2.83 15.24 -10.95
N THR A 79 -3.73 15.72 -11.78
CA THR A 79 -4.38 17.03 -11.59
C THR A 79 -5.69 16.88 -10.82
N VAL A 80 -6.16 17.96 -10.22
CA VAL A 80 -7.48 18.00 -9.57
C VAL A 80 -8.57 17.57 -10.56
N GLN A 81 -8.47 17.99 -11.83
CA GLN A 81 -9.46 17.64 -12.86
C GLN A 81 -9.46 16.14 -13.15
N GLU A 82 -8.30 15.52 -13.33
CA GLU A 82 -8.20 14.06 -13.50
C GLU A 82 -8.79 13.30 -12.30
N GLY A 83 -8.58 13.80 -11.08
CA GLY A 83 -9.20 13.25 -9.89
C GLY A 83 -10.73 13.36 -9.92
N LEU A 84 -11.27 14.52 -10.28
CA LEU A 84 -12.71 14.73 -10.39
C LEU A 84 -13.35 13.86 -11.48
N ASP A 85 -12.71 13.75 -12.63
CA ASP A 85 -13.19 12.95 -13.76
C ASP A 85 -13.23 11.45 -13.40
N ALA A 86 -12.32 10.98 -12.55
CA ALA A 86 -12.26 9.59 -12.11
C ALA A 86 -13.33 9.22 -11.07
N ILE A 87 -13.96 10.18 -10.37
CA ILE A 87 -14.85 9.91 -9.22
C ILE A 87 -15.97 8.93 -9.56
N ARG A 88 -16.61 9.08 -10.73
CA ARG A 88 -17.70 8.20 -11.15
C ARG A 88 -17.26 6.75 -11.27
N ASP A 89 -16.12 6.51 -11.90
CA ASP A 89 -15.56 5.18 -12.06
C ASP A 89 -15.10 4.61 -10.72
N VAL A 90 -14.48 5.45 -9.89
CA VAL A 90 -14.07 5.06 -8.53
C VAL A 90 -15.27 4.58 -7.74
N ILE A 91 -16.37 5.34 -7.69
CA ILE A 91 -17.61 4.94 -6.97
C ILE A 91 -18.15 3.61 -7.51
N TYR A 92 -18.12 3.40 -8.82
CA TYR A 92 -18.55 2.16 -9.45
C TYR A 92 -17.72 0.96 -8.97
N PHE A 93 -16.39 1.09 -8.98
CA PHE A 93 -15.51 -0.02 -8.60
C PHE A 93 -15.45 -0.27 -7.10
N ILE A 94 -15.47 0.78 -6.26
CA ILE A 94 -15.43 0.60 -4.80
C ILE A 94 -16.80 0.24 -4.20
N GLU A 95 -17.89 0.41 -4.98
CA GLU A 95 -19.27 0.07 -4.60
C GLU A 95 -19.76 0.82 -3.35
N THR A 96 -19.25 2.01 -3.12
CA THR A 96 -19.68 2.91 -2.04
C THR A 96 -19.51 4.36 -2.46
N TYR A 97 -20.25 5.26 -1.84
CA TYR A 97 -20.16 6.72 -2.02
C TYR A 97 -19.78 7.45 -0.72
N ASP A 98 -19.23 6.71 0.25
CA ASP A 98 -18.67 7.35 1.45
C ASP A 98 -17.54 8.30 1.08
N VAL A 99 -17.62 9.53 1.58
CA VAL A 99 -16.69 10.62 1.21
C VAL A 99 -15.23 10.26 1.48
N THR A 100 -14.96 9.67 2.64
CA THR A 100 -13.59 9.31 3.04
C THR A 100 -13.03 8.23 2.13
N THR A 101 -13.83 7.21 1.85
CA THR A 101 -13.46 6.10 0.98
C THR A 101 -13.22 6.57 -0.46
N VAL A 102 -14.13 7.36 -1.03
CA VAL A 102 -13.99 7.90 -2.40
C VAL A 102 -12.73 8.76 -2.53
N ARG A 103 -12.51 9.68 -1.57
CA ARG A 103 -11.35 10.57 -1.57
C ARG A 103 -10.02 9.81 -1.54
N ALA A 104 -9.93 8.78 -0.71
CA ALA A 104 -8.72 7.99 -0.57
C ALA A 104 -8.52 6.99 -1.72
N SER A 105 -9.62 6.48 -2.30
CA SER A 105 -9.58 5.54 -3.43
C SER A 105 -9.17 6.19 -4.75
N THR A 106 -9.51 7.46 -4.96
CA THR A 106 -9.28 8.13 -6.24
C THR A 106 -7.81 8.11 -6.67
N PRO A 107 -6.84 8.56 -5.86
CA PRO A 107 -5.43 8.46 -6.23
C PRO A 107 -4.98 7.00 -6.38
N MET A 108 -5.43 6.09 -5.53
CA MET A 108 -5.06 4.68 -5.62
C MET A 108 -5.58 4.02 -6.90
N TYR A 109 -6.79 4.35 -7.34
CA TYR A 109 -7.35 3.91 -8.60
C TYR A 109 -6.52 4.40 -9.81
N LEU A 110 -6.14 5.68 -9.80
CA LEU A 110 -5.30 6.26 -10.85
C LEU A 110 -3.90 5.64 -10.87
N LEU A 111 -3.33 5.39 -9.69
CA LEU A 111 -2.03 4.72 -9.53
C LEU A 111 -2.07 3.28 -10.06
N ALA A 112 -3.11 2.53 -9.74
CA ALA A 112 -3.28 1.14 -10.17
C ALA A 112 -3.30 1.02 -11.69
N ARG A 113 -3.89 1.98 -12.40
CA ARG A 113 -3.86 2.07 -13.87
C ARG A 113 -2.43 2.12 -14.41
N VAL A 114 -1.59 2.95 -13.81
CA VAL A 114 -0.18 3.09 -14.22
C VAL A 114 0.60 1.81 -13.90
N ILE A 115 0.45 1.26 -12.70
CA ILE A 115 1.09 0.00 -12.30
C ILE A 115 0.73 -1.12 -13.28
N LYS A 116 -0.54 -1.23 -13.65
CA LYS A 116 -1.01 -2.20 -14.64
C LYS A 116 -0.37 -2.02 -16.00
N SER A 117 -0.23 -0.77 -16.47
CA SER A 117 0.38 -0.48 -17.78
C SER A 117 1.85 -0.89 -17.86
N MET A 118 2.54 -0.99 -16.72
CA MET A 118 3.91 -1.45 -16.61
C MET A 118 4.02 -2.99 -16.51
N GLY A 119 2.91 -3.72 -16.58
CA GLY A 119 2.88 -5.18 -16.51
C GLY A 119 2.98 -5.75 -15.10
N ILE A 120 3.01 -4.91 -14.06
CA ILE A 120 3.05 -5.32 -12.67
C ILE A 120 1.64 -5.73 -12.23
N LYS A 121 1.54 -6.88 -11.57
CA LYS A 121 0.26 -7.49 -11.19
C LYS A 121 0.01 -7.50 -9.68
N MET A 122 1.03 -7.22 -8.88
CA MET A 122 0.95 -7.27 -7.43
C MET A 122 1.78 -6.15 -6.80
N VAL A 123 1.25 -5.56 -5.74
CA VAL A 123 1.97 -4.58 -4.92
C VAL A 123 1.84 -4.88 -3.44
N LEU A 124 2.88 -4.58 -2.67
CA LEU A 124 2.85 -4.58 -1.22
C LEU A 124 2.48 -3.19 -0.71
N SER A 125 1.66 -3.14 0.33
CA SER A 125 1.20 -1.92 0.98
C SER A 125 1.44 -1.96 2.49
N GLY A 126 1.65 -0.81 3.11
CA GLY A 126 1.75 -0.63 4.55
C GLY A 126 0.39 -0.53 5.27
N GLU A 127 -0.72 -0.79 4.59
CA GLU A 127 -2.06 -0.76 5.19
C GLU A 127 -2.17 -1.72 6.38
N GLY A 128 -2.89 -1.30 7.41
CA GLY A 128 -3.11 -2.08 8.63
C GLY A 128 -2.14 -1.79 9.77
N ALA A 129 -1.02 -1.13 9.51
CA ALA A 129 -0.04 -0.80 10.55
C ALA A 129 -0.61 0.11 11.65
N ASP A 130 -1.34 1.15 11.25
CA ASP A 130 -1.96 2.10 12.19
C ASP A 130 -2.96 1.43 13.13
N GLU A 131 -3.69 0.44 12.65
CA GLU A 131 -4.65 -0.32 13.43
C GLU A 131 -3.97 -1.31 14.39
N VAL A 132 -2.88 -1.93 13.96
CA VAL A 132 -2.11 -2.89 14.79
C VAL A 132 -1.34 -2.16 15.89
N PHE A 133 -0.65 -1.07 15.53
CA PHE A 133 0.27 -0.37 16.44
C PHE A 133 -0.31 0.93 17.03
N GLY A 134 -1.58 1.24 16.77
CA GLY A 134 -2.21 2.43 17.30
C GLY A 134 -1.63 3.73 16.74
N GLY A 135 -1.34 3.78 15.44
CA GLY A 135 -0.69 4.92 14.78
C GLY A 135 -1.54 6.18 14.66
N TYR A 136 -2.86 6.10 14.84
CA TYR A 136 -3.71 7.28 14.79
C TYR A 136 -3.60 8.15 16.04
N LEU A 137 -3.55 9.47 15.87
CA LEU A 137 -3.36 10.42 16.98
C LEU A 137 -4.35 10.26 18.13
N TYR A 138 -5.56 9.79 17.88
CA TYR A 138 -6.55 9.60 18.94
C TYR A 138 -6.22 8.47 19.93
N PHE A 139 -5.40 7.49 19.51
CA PHE A 139 -4.95 6.42 20.40
C PHE A 139 -4.18 6.93 21.63
N HIS A 140 -3.49 8.08 21.50
CA HIS A 140 -2.83 8.74 22.62
C HIS A 140 -3.78 9.18 23.74
N LYS A 141 -5.09 9.18 23.47
CA LYS A 141 -6.12 9.55 24.46
C LYS A 141 -6.70 8.33 25.17
N ALA A 142 -6.20 7.12 24.93
CA ALA A 142 -6.67 5.92 25.61
C ALA A 142 -6.43 6.05 27.12
N PRO A 143 -7.46 5.90 27.96
CA PRO A 143 -7.31 6.06 29.42
C PRO A 143 -6.42 5.01 30.05
N THR A 144 -6.46 3.78 29.53
CA THR A 144 -5.67 2.65 30.04
C THR A 144 -5.08 1.82 28.88
N PRO A 145 -4.02 1.01 29.14
CA PRO A 145 -3.53 0.06 28.14
C PRO A 145 -4.59 -0.94 27.66
N LYS A 146 -5.55 -1.28 28.51
CA LYS A 146 -6.66 -2.16 28.15
C LYS A 146 -7.58 -1.48 27.12
N ASP A 147 -7.97 -0.23 27.35
CA ASP A 147 -8.79 0.54 26.41
C ASP A 147 -8.09 0.71 25.06
N PHE A 148 -6.78 0.93 25.07
CA PHE A 148 -5.95 0.98 23.87
C PHE A 148 -6.04 -0.33 23.07
N HIS A 149 -5.82 -1.46 23.74
CA HIS A 149 -5.88 -2.78 23.11
C HIS A 149 -7.29 -3.11 22.59
N GLU A 150 -8.33 -2.83 23.36
CA GLU A 150 -9.71 -3.06 22.93
C GLU A 150 -10.05 -2.23 21.67
N GLU A 151 -9.53 -1.02 21.58
CA GLU A 151 -9.72 -0.17 20.39
C GLU A 151 -8.94 -0.69 19.17
N THR A 152 -7.70 -1.20 19.31
CA THR A 152 -6.96 -1.82 18.21
C THR A 152 -7.73 -3.03 17.67
N VAL A 153 -8.20 -3.92 18.56
CA VAL A 153 -9.02 -5.08 18.18
C VAL A 153 -10.30 -4.66 17.47
N ARG A 154 -11.00 -3.63 17.99
CA ARG A 154 -12.21 -3.09 17.37
C ARG A 154 -11.95 -2.53 15.97
N LYS A 155 -10.84 -1.86 15.78
CA LYS A 155 -10.45 -1.32 14.45
C LYS A 155 -10.15 -2.43 13.48
N LEU A 156 -9.31 -3.39 13.86
CA LEU A 156 -8.94 -4.53 13.03
C LEU A 156 -10.17 -5.35 12.62
N SER A 157 -11.11 -5.60 13.54
CA SER A 157 -12.32 -6.36 13.24
C SER A 157 -13.22 -5.73 12.18
N LYS A 158 -13.12 -4.41 11.98
CA LYS A 158 -13.91 -3.62 11.01
C LYS A 158 -13.12 -3.20 9.78
N LEU A 159 -11.82 -3.42 9.74
CA LEU A 159 -10.93 -2.89 8.71
C LEU A 159 -11.29 -3.39 7.30
N HIS A 160 -11.85 -4.59 7.20
CA HIS A 160 -12.35 -5.16 5.96
C HIS A 160 -13.50 -4.36 5.30
N MET A 161 -14.20 -3.52 6.07
CA MET A 161 -15.28 -2.65 5.57
C MET A 161 -14.79 -1.26 5.11
N TYR A 162 -13.56 -0.89 5.44
CA TYR A 162 -13.02 0.45 5.22
C TYR A 162 -11.72 0.42 4.40
N ASP A 163 -10.57 0.52 5.07
CA ASP A 163 -9.29 0.71 4.38
C ASP A 163 -8.86 -0.48 3.54
N CYS A 164 -9.06 -1.70 4.01
CA CYS A 164 -8.79 -2.89 3.22
C CYS A 164 -9.73 -3.01 2.01
N LEU A 165 -11.02 -2.71 2.18
CA LEU A 165 -11.97 -2.69 1.08
C LEU A 165 -11.55 -1.68 0.01
N ARG A 166 -11.25 -0.46 0.44
CA ARG A 166 -10.78 0.63 -0.40
C ARG A 166 -9.54 0.23 -1.19
N ALA A 167 -8.50 -0.22 -0.51
CA ALA A 167 -7.24 -0.62 -1.13
C ALA A 167 -7.44 -1.76 -2.13
N ASN A 168 -8.15 -2.81 -1.73
CA ASN A 168 -8.39 -3.96 -2.58
C ASN A 168 -9.20 -3.59 -3.84
N LYS A 169 -10.33 -2.92 -3.69
CA LYS A 169 -11.20 -2.61 -4.84
C LYS A 169 -10.58 -1.62 -5.81
N SER A 170 -9.86 -0.62 -5.29
CA SER A 170 -9.17 0.36 -6.15
C SER A 170 -8.07 -0.28 -7.00
N LEU A 171 -7.29 -1.19 -6.42
CA LEU A 171 -6.25 -1.93 -7.15
C LEU A 171 -6.86 -2.96 -8.10
N SER A 172 -7.85 -3.71 -7.64
CA SER A 172 -8.52 -4.76 -8.41
C SER A 172 -9.27 -4.22 -9.64
N ALA A 173 -9.72 -2.96 -9.62
CA ALA A 173 -10.33 -2.29 -10.77
C ALA A 173 -9.45 -2.38 -12.03
N TRP A 174 -8.14 -2.44 -11.86
CA TRP A 174 -7.15 -2.58 -12.93
C TRP A 174 -6.47 -3.96 -12.94
N GLY A 175 -6.94 -4.91 -12.14
CA GLY A 175 -6.38 -6.26 -12.05
C GLY A 175 -4.99 -6.28 -11.41
N VAL A 176 -4.74 -5.37 -10.47
CA VAL A 176 -3.55 -5.36 -9.59
C VAL A 176 -3.96 -5.93 -8.24
N GLU A 177 -3.20 -6.90 -7.74
CA GLU A 177 -3.39 -7.49 -6.42
C GLU A 177 -2.64 -6.65 -5.37
N GLY A 178 -3.34 -6.21 -4.33
CA GLY A 178 -2.72 -5.58 -3.15
C GLY A 178 -2.50 -6.60 -2.05
N ARG A 179 -1.29 -6.63 -1.48
CA ARG A 179 -0.97 -7.42 -0.30
C ARG A 179 -0.55 -6.53 0.86
N VAL A 180 -0.99 -6.90 2.04
CA VAL A 180 -0.89 -6.10 3.28
C VAL A 180 -0.18 -6.92 4.37
N PRO A 181 1.16 -6.95 4.40
CA PRO A 181 1.93 -7.80 5.31
C PRO A 181 1.63 -7.59 6.79
N PHE A 182 1.25 -6.36 7.21
CA PHE A 182 0.87 -6.07 8.59
C PHE A 182 -0.42 -6.77 9.04
N LEU A 183 -1.21 -7.28 8.10
CA LEU A 183 -2.45 -8.02 8.38
C LEU A 183 -2.31 -9.52 8.14
N ASP A 184 -1.08 -10.01 7.91
CA ASP A 184 -0.81 -11.43 7.88
C ASP A 184 -1.08 -12.06 9.24
N LYS A 185 -1.69 -13.27 9.23
CA LYS A 185 -2.10 -13.90 10.47
C LYS A 185 -0.92 -14.21 11.41
N GLU A 186 0.17 -14.72 10.85
CA GLU A 186 1.36 -15.05 11.66
C GLU A 186 2.00 -13.78 12.23
N PHE A 187 1.96 -12.68 11.48
CA PHE A 187 2.40 -11.39 11.97
C PHE A 187 1.53 -10.89 13.13
N LEU A 188 0.19 -10.95 12.98
CA LEU A 188 -0.75 -10.51 14.01
C LEU A 188 -0.67 -11.37 15.29
N ASP A 189 -0.32 -12.63 15.17
CA ASP A 189 -0.14 -13.53 16.34
C ASP A 189 1.11 -13.15 17.17
N VAL A 190 2.03 -12.35 16.63
CA VAL A 190 3.27 -11.89 17.29
C VAL A 190 3.19 -10.43 17.75
N ALA A 191 2.44 -9.58 17.03
CA ALA A 191 2.33 -8.14 17.28
C ALA A 191 1.45 -7.83 18.50
#